data_15e97f8db6fd2c43b9ae67f959b8f59e
#
_entry.id   15e97f8db6fd2c43b9ae67f959b8f59e
#
_cell.length_a   1.000
_cell.length_b   1.000
_cell.length_c   1.000
_cell.angle_alpha   90.00
_cell.angle_beta   90.00
_cell.angle_gamma   90.00
#
_symmetry.space_group_name_H-M   'P 1'
#
loop_
_entity.id
_entity.type
_entity.pdbx_description
1 polymer ?
#
loop_
_entity_poly.entity_id
_entity_poly.type
_entity_poly.pdbx_seq_one_letter_code
_entity_poly.pdbx_strand_id
1 'polypeptide(L)'
;HCGMHINEDHFLAEIVQPETGDPLPYGERGELVLTALSKEALPVIRYRTGDITRLDPTRCACGRTMARMEKVSGRTDDMIIVRGVNVFPSQIETVLLQVEGVQPHYLIIVDRERGAMDDLEIWVEVSEALFTDDIGRLKRLQDVAEYEMRETLGIQARVKLVEPNRIERSQGKAKRVIDRRDVYGS
;
A
#
# COMPACT_ATOMS: atom_id res chain seq x y z
N HIS A 1 -3.80 20.29 2.44
CA HIS A 1 -2.98 20.35 1.21
C HIS A 1 -3.67 19.55 0.11
N CYS A 2 -3.82 20.16 -1.09
CA CYS A 2 -4.57 19.59 -2.21
C CYS A 2 -3.65 18.90 -3.24
N GLY A 3 -2.66 18.13 -2.80
CA GLY A 3 -1.69 17.45 -3.68
C GLY A 3 -0.41 18.24 -3.94
N MET A 4 0.43 17.70 -4.81
CA MET A 4 1.72 18.27 -5.23
C MET A 4 1.64 18.69 -6.69
N HIS A 5 2.05 19.93 -7.02
CA HIS A 5 2.09 20.39 -8.41
C HIS A 5 3.23 19.70 -9.16
N ILE A 6 2.92 19.25 -10.36
CA ILE A 6 3.92 18.73 -11.30
C ILE A 6 4.60 19.91 -11.98
N ASN A 7 5.92 19.89 -12.08
CA ASN A 7 6.68 20.86 -12.88
C ASN A 7 6.58 20.48 -14.36
N GLU A 8 5.47 20.86 -15.01
CA GLU A 8 5.13 20.47 -16.40
C GLU A 8 6.07 21.06 -17.45
N ASP A 9 6.86 22.05 -17.08
CA ASP A 9 7.96 22.60 -17.88
C ASP A 9 9.20 21.67 -17.91
N HIS A 10 9.33 20.76 -16.94
CA HIS A 10 10.44 19.81 -16.84
C HIS A 10 10.01 18.36 -17.04
N PHE A 11 8.77 18.03 -16.71
CA PHE A 11 8.27 16.65 -16.76
C PHE A 11 6.88 16.57 -17.39
N LEU A 12 6.73 15.67 -18.36
CA LEU A 12 5.43 15.16 -18.75
C LEU A 12 5.07 14.01 -17.79
N ALA A 13 3.97 14.17 -17.07
CA ALA A 13 3.44 13.14 -16.19
C ALA A 13 2.20 12.48 -16.84
N GLU A 14 2.20 11.16 -16.87
CA GLU A 14 1.10 10.33 -17.34
C GLU A 14 0.65 9.41 -16.20
N ILE A 15 -0.63 9.07 -16.18
CA ILE A 15 -1.13 7.94 -15.37
C ILE A 15 -1.47 6.83 -16.34
N VAL A 16 -0.99 5.62 -16.05
CA VAL A 16 -1.19 4.46 -16.91
C VAL A 16 -1.78 3.29 -16.12
N GLN A 17 -2.49 2.43 -16.84
CA GLN A 17 -2.91 1.13 -16.31
C GLN A 17 -1.66 0.29 -16.00
N PRO A 18 -1.48 -0.20 -14.78
CA PRO A 18 -0.26 -0.91 -14.38
C PRO A 18 0.05 -2.16 -15.22
N GLU A 19 -0.99 -2.91 -15.61
CA GLU A 19 -0.86 -4.18 -16.33
C GLU A 19 -0.55 -3.98 -17.81
N THR A 20 -1.21 -3.03 -18.47
CA THR A 20 -1.10 -2.82 -19.94
C THR A 20 -0.17 -1.69 -20.32
N GLY A 21 0.00 -0.68 -19.45
CA GLY A 21 0.73 0.55 -19.75
C GLY A 21 -0.05 1.55 -20.60
N ASP A 22 -1.36 1.32 -20.79
CA ASP A 22 -2.22 2.24 -21.53
C ASP A 22 -2.51 3.50 -20.70
N PRO A 23 -2.51 4.69 -21.34
CA PRO A 23 -2.82 5.94 -20.64
C PRO A 23 -4.24 5.95 -20.09
N LEU A 24 -4.38 6.43 -18.85
CA LEU A 24 -5.66 6.67 -18.20
C LEU A 24 -6.02 8.16 -18.21
N PRO A 25 -7.32 8.51 -18.26
CA PRO A 25 -7.76 9.88 -18.20
C PRO A 25 -7.45 10.53 -16.84
N TYR A 26 -7.41 11.85 -16.80
CA TYR A 26 -7.27 12.60 -15.56
C TYR A 26 -8.36 12.22 -14.54
N GLY A 27 -7.95 12.13 -13.28
CA GLY A 27 -8.82 11.75 -12.16
C GLY A 27 -8.90 10.25 -11.90
N GLU A 28 -8.47 9.41 -12.83
CA GLU A 28 -8.34 7.98 -12.61
C GLU A 28 -7.02 7.63 -11.90
N ARG A 29 -7.04 6.56 -11.13
CA ARG A 29 -5.85 6.07 -10.42
C ARG A 29 -5.12 5.03 -11.25
N GLY A 30 -3.79 5.16 -11.30
CA GLY A 30 -2.92 4.22 -11.98
C GLY A 30 -1.47 4.48 -11.61
N GLU A 31 -0.58 3.87 -12.33
CA GLU A 31 0.86 4.05 -12.14
C GLU A 31 1.33 5.37 -12.75
N LEU A 32 2.11 6.13 -11.99
CA LEU A 32 2.76 7.34 -12.47
C LEU A 32 3.90 7.00 -13.41
N VAL A 33 3.87 7.61 -14.59
CA VAL A 33 4.92 7.55 -15.59
C VAL A 33 5.46 8.95 -15.84
N LEU A 34 6.76 9.11 -15.89
CA LEU A 34 7.42 10.40 -16.08
C LEU A 34 8.32 10.38 -17.31
N THR A 35 8.20 11.45 -18.13
CA THR A 35 9.14 11.76 -19.21
C THR A 35 9.82 13.08 -18.89
N ALA A 36 11.15 13.09 -18.86
CA ALA A 36 11.92 14.32 -18.66
C ALA A 36 12.00 15.11 -19.98
N LEU A 37 11.59 16.38 -19.95
CA LEU A 37 11.57 17.26 -21.13
C LEU A 37 12.86 18.07 -21.29
N SER A 38 13.52 18.39 -20.18
CA SER A 38 14.67 19.31 -20.16
C SER A 38 16.00 18.65 -19.73
N LYS A 39 16.00 17.33 -19.47
CA LYS A 39 17.16 16.63 -18.93
C LYS A 39 18.05 16.12 -20.08
N GLU A 40 19.26 16.66 -20.21
CA GLU A 40 20.22 16.26 -21.25
C GLU A 40 21.00 15.00 -20.85
N ALA A 41 21.46 14.94 -19.61
CA ALA A 41 22.16 13.77 -19.06
C ALA A 41 21.14 12.82 -18.43
N LEU A 42 21.23 11.54 -18.80
CA LEU A 42 20.33 10.46 -18.37
C LEU A 42 18.85 10.80 -18.67
N PRO A 43 18.48 10.99 -19.96
CA PRO A 43 17.11 11.30 -20.31
C PRO A 43 16.20 10.14 -19.89
N VAL A 44 15.08 10.48 -19.28
CA VAL A 44 14.07 9.53 -18.85
C VAL A 44 12.87 9.68 -19.78
N ILE A 45 12.53 8.63 -20.52
CA ILE A 45 11.37 8.60 -21.42
C ILE A 45 10.41 7.52 -20.93
N ARG A 46 9.18 7.92 -20.60
CA ARG A 46 8.13 7.06 -20.06
C ARG A 46 8.63 6.15 -18.94
N TYR A 47 9.36 6.73 -17.98
CA TYR A 47 9.87 6.01 -16.83
C TYR A 47 8.72 5.63 -15.89
N ARG A 48 8.50 4.35 -15.73
CA ARG A 48 7.53 3.78 -14.80
C ARG A 48 8.07 3.88 -13.39
N THR A 49 7.40 4.68 -12.54
CA THR A 49 7.87 4.91 -11.17
C THR A 49 7.51 3.77 -10.21
N GLY A 50 6.52 2.96 -10.58
CA GLY A 50 5.91 1.98 -9.69
C GLY A 50 4.91 2.60 -8.69
N ASP A 51 4.80 3.93 -8.63
CA ASP A 51 3.93 4.60 -7.66
C ASP A 51 2.50 4.74 -8.17
N ILE A 52 1.51 4.38 -7.35
CA ILE A 52 0.09 4.52 -7.66
C ILE A 52 -0.41 5.86 -7.16
N THR A 53 -0.90 6.67 -8.08
CA THR A 53 -1.47 8.00 -7.80
C THR A 53 -2.54 8.37 -8.82
N ARG A 54 -2.99 9.61 -8.83
CA ARG A 54 -3.79 10.22 -9.89
C ARG A 54 -3.40 11.67 -10.10
N LEU A 55 -3.68 12.20 -11.28
CA LEU A 55 -3.48 13.60 -11.63
C LEU A 55 -4.81 14.36 -11.65
N ASP A 56 -4.81 15.55 -11.08
CA ASP A 56 -5.92 16.50 -11.07
C ASP A 56 -5.49 17.74 -11.86
N PRO A 57 -6.07 18.00 -13.06
CA PRO A 57 -5.74 19.15 -13.89
C PRO A 57 -6.48 20.42 -13.48
N THR A 58 -7.38 20.37 -12.48
CA THR A 58 -8.20 21.52 -12.09
C THR A 58 -7.31 22.62 -11.48
N ARG A 59 -7.69 23.88 -11.73
CA ARG A 59 -6.96 25.01 -11.20
C ARG A 59 -6.88 24.98 -9.68
N CYS A 60 -5.67 25.10 -9.15
CA CYS A 60 -5.47 25.14 -7.72
C CYS A 60 -5.88 26.50 -7.11
N ALA A 61 -6.40 26.48 -5.89
CA ALA A 61 -6.69 27.69 -5.12
C ALA A 61 -5.45 28.59 -4.90
N CYS A 62 -4.23 28.06 -5.00
CA CYS A 62 -2.98 28.83 -4.93
C CYS A 62 -2.69 29.65 -6.22
N GLY A 63 -3.55 29.54 -7.25
CA GLY A 63 -3.42 30.26 -8.52
C GLY A 63 -2.60 29.56 -9.61
N ARG A 64 -1.87 28.49 -9.30
CA ARG A 64 -1.11 27.71 -10.30
C ARG A 64 -2.04 26.93 -11.23
N THR A 65 -1.59 26.82 -12.49
CA THR A 65 -2.32 26.11 -13.56
C THR A 65 -1.82 24.70 -13.81
N MET A 66 -0.66 24.34 -13.26
CA MET A 66 -0.06 23.01 -13.38
C MET A 66 -0.92 21.93 -12.74
N ALA A 67 -0.97 20.75 -13.35
CA ALA A 67 -1.64 19.59 -12.78
C ALA A 67 -1.06 19.22 -11.41
N ARG A 68 -1.89 18.63 -10.58
CA ARG A 68 -1.51 18.19 -9.23
C ARG A 68 -1.55 16.67 -9.14
N MET A 69 -0.52 16.12 -8.58
CA MET A 69 -0.46 14.72 -8.20
C MET A 69 -1.01 14.55 -6.78
N GLU A 70 -1.86 13.57 -6.54
CA GLU A 70 -2.25 13.17 -5.19
C GLU A 70 -1.08 12.52 -4.45
N LYS A 71 -1.24 12.33 -3.15
CA LYS A 71 -0.30 11.51 -2.37
C LYS A 71 -0.29 10.10 -2.96
N VAL A 72 0.91 9.53 -3.14
CA VAL A 72 1.08 8.13 -3.54
C VAL A 72 0.31 7.22 -2.57
N SER A 73 -0.56 6.38 -3.11
CA SER A 73 -1.42 5.48 -2.34
C SER A 73 -0.83 4.08 -2.16
N GLY A 74 0.17 3.73 -2.97
CA GLY A 74 0.87 2.45 -2.94
C GLY A 74 1.85 2.34 -4.08
N ARG A 75 2.48 1.17 -4.22
CA ARG A 75 3.40 0.85 -5.30
C ARG A 75 2.97 -0.43 -6.01
N THR A 76 3.17 -0.48 -7.32
CA THR A 76 2.84 -1.67 -8.13
C THR A 76 3.72 -2.87 -7.78
N ASP A 77 4.99 -2.63 -7.43
CA ASP A 77 5.96 -3.66 -7.03
C ASP A 77 5.73 -4.20 -5.60
N ASP A 78 4.98 -3.47 -4.77
CA ASP A 78 4.55 -3.92 -3.45
C ASP A 78 3.12 -4.52 -3.45
N MET A 79 2.43 -4.50 -4.59
CA MET A 79 1.07 -5.00 -4.72
C MET A 79 1.02 -6.53 -4.59
N ILE A 80 0.06 -7.00 -3.82
CA ILE A 80 -0.20 -8.42 -3.61
C ILE A 80 -1.60 -8.72 -4.16
N ILE A 81 -1.72 -9.75 -5.00
CA ILE A 81 -3.03 -10.22 -5.44
C ILE A 81 -3.48 -11.33 -4.49
N VAL A 82 -4.57 -11.10 -3.77
CA VAL A 82 -5.17 -12.07 -2.84
C VAL A 82 -6.61 -12.33 -3.24
N ARG A 83 -6.95 -13.55 -3.59
CA ARG A 83 -8.31 -13.94 -4.07
C ARG A 83 -8.81 -13.06 -5.23
N GLY A 84 -7.92 -12.64 -6.13
CA GLY A 84 -8.24 -11.76 -7.27
C GLY A 84 -8.41 -10.27 -6.92
N VAL A 85 -8.12 -9.87 -5.67
CA VAL A 85 -8.16 -8.46 -5.23
C VAL A 85 -6.75 -7.93 -5.08
N ASN A 86 -6.51 -6.74 -5.62
CA ASN A 86 -5.24 -6.03 -5.46
C ASN A 86 -5.15 -5.41 -4.06
N VAL A 87 -4.22 -5.90 -3.25
CA VAL A 87 -3.97 -5.45 -1.89
C VAL A 87 -2.62 -4.75 -1.82
N PHE A 88 -2.61 -3.54 -1.30
CA PHE A 88 -1.37 -2.77 -1.09
C PHE A 88 -0.99 -2.76 0.39
N PRO A 89 0.26 -3.06 0.77
CA PRO A 89 0.73 -2.98 2.15
C PRO A 89 0.45 -1.63 2.82
N SER A 90 0.48 -0.54 2.04
CA SER A 90 0.15 0.80 2.53
C SER A 90 -1.32 0.97 2.96
N GLN A 91 -2.26 0.24 2.36
CA GLN A 91 -3.67 0.24 2.79
C GLN A 91 -3.79 -0.45 4.15
N ILE A 92 -3.13 -1.61 4.32
CA ILE A 92 -3.06 -2.33 5.58
C ILE A 92 -2.45 -1.45 6.68
N GLU A 93 -1.33 -0.79 6.39
CA GLU A 93 -0.69 0.14 7.32
C GLU A 93 -1.62 1.27 7.75
N THR A 94 -2.35 1.87 6.81
CA THR A 94 -3.30 2.95 7.09
C THR A 94 -4.40 2.51 8.05
N VAL A 95 -4.94 1.31 7.87
CA VAL A 95 -5.96 0.74 8.77
C VAL A 95 -5.37 0.47 10.15
N LEU A 96 -4.21 -0.20 10.22
CA LEU A 96 -3.56 -0.52 11.49
C LEU A 96 -3.25 0.71 12.34
N LEU A 97 -2.79 1.80 11.70
CA LEU A 97 -2.48 3.05 12.41
C LEU A 97 -3.72 3.78 12.98
N GLN A 98 -4.92 3.43 12.51
CA GLN A 98 -6.18 3.98 13.05
C GLN A 98 -6.69 3.18 14.26
N VAL A 99 -6.19 1.96 14.47
CA VAL A 99 -6.61 1.11 15.58
C VAL A 99 -5.78 1.44 16.82
N GLU A 100 -6.44 1.97 17.85
CA GLU A 100 -5.78 2.40 19.09
C GLU A 100 -5.13 1.21 19.83
N GLY A 101 -3.84 1.33 20.13
CA GLY A 101 -3.07 0.32 20.86
C GLY A 101 -2.21 -0.59 19.98
N VAL A 102 -2.34 -0.48 18.66
CA VAL A 102 -1.49 -1.16 17.68
C VAL A 102 -0.17 -0.40 17.50
N GLN A 103 0.94 -1.13 17.39
CA GLN A 103 2.26 -0.57 17.07
C GLN A 103 2.48 -0.51 15.56
N PRO A 104 3.34 0.38 15.02
CA PRO A 104 3.59 0.52 13.59
C PRO A 104 4.43 -0.61 12.98
N HIS A 105 4.49 -1.76 13.68
CA HIS A 105 5.25 -2.93 13.26
C HIS A 105 4.29 -4.06 12.91
N TYR A 106 4.27 -4.41 11.63
CA TYR A 106 3.39 -5.44 11.10
C TYR A 106 4.10 -6.28 10.04
N LEU A 107 3.57 -7.47 9.82
CA LEU A 107 4.00 -8.42 8.80
C LEU A 107 2.77 -9.00 8.10
N ILE A 108 2.78 -8.97 6.79
CA ILE A 108 1.73 -9.54 5.94
C ILE A 108 2.20 -10.90 5.47
N ILE A 109 1.40 -11.91 5.68
CA ILE A 109 1.67 -13.28 5.24
C ILE A 109 0.55 -13.69 4.29
N VAL A 110 0.93 -14.07 3.08
CA VAL A 110 0.01 -14.65 2.10
C VAL A 110 0.37 -16.12 1.95
N ASP A 111 -0.61 -16.97 2.16
CA ASP A 111 -0.44 -18.41 2.08
C ASP A 111 -1.55 -19.03 1.24
N ARG A 112 -1.36 -20.26 0.78
CA ARG A 112 -2.37 -21.04 0.08
C ARG A 112 -2.13 -22.53 0.33
N GLU A 113 -3.02 -23.18 1.05
CA GLU A 113 -3.03 -24.64 1.11
C GLU A 113 -3.45 -25.24 -0.23
N ARG A 114 -2.97 -26.46 -0.54
CA ARG A 114 -3.29 -27.15 -1.80
C ARG A 114 -4.81 -27.24 -2.02
N GLY A 115 -5.29 -26.62 -3.12
CA GLY A 115 -6.70 -26.63 -3.48
C GLY A 115 -7.59 -25.65 -2.72
N ALA A 116 -7.03 -24.80 -1.84
CA ALA A 116 -7.75 -23.77 -1.12
C ALA A 116 -7.57 -22.38 -1.76
N MET A 117 -8.38 -21.43 -1.34
CA MET A 117 -8.20 -20.02 -1.67
C MET A 117 -7.03 -19.43 -0.88
N ASP A 118 -6.48 -18.31 -1.38
CA ASP A 118 -5.45 -17.56 -0.67
C ASP A 118 -5.92 -17.19 0.74
N ASP A 119 -5.04 -17.32 1.69
CA ASP A 119 -5.21 -16.88 3.06
C ASP A 119 -4.33 -15.65 3.32
N LEU A 120 -4.93 -14.60 3.87
CA LEU A 120 -4.25 -13.36 4.24
C LEU A 120 -4.20 -13.27 5.76
N GLU A 121 -2.99 -13.35 6.31
CA GLU A 121 -2.75 -13.18 7.74
C GLU A 121 -1.87 -11.95 7.97
N ILE A 122 -2.24 -11.11 8.94
CA ILE A 122 -1.53 -9.89 9.27
C ILE A 122 -1.10 -9.99 10.73
N TRP A 123 0.21 -10.11 10.95
CA TRP A 123 0.77 -10.03 12.29
C TRP A 123 1.01 -8.58 12.64
N VAL A 124 0.62 -8.16 13.82
CA VAL A 124 0.81 -6.78 14.28
C VAL A 124 1.24 -6.76 15.74
N GLU A 125 2.25 -5.98 16.04
CA GLU A 125 2.72 -5.81 17.41
C GLU A 125 1.79 -4.90 18.19
N VAL A 126 1.53 -5.26 19.44
CA VAL A 126 0.83 -4.44 20.41
C VAL A 126 1.76 -4.02 21.54
N SER A 127 1.38 -3.02 22.33
CA SER A 127 2.20 -2.61 23.47
C SER A 127 2.24 -3.70 24.55
N GLU A 128 3.33 -3.75 25.31
CA GLU A 128 3.51 -4.72 26.40
C GLU A 128 2.40 -4.63 27.44
N ALA A 129 1.95 -3.41 27.76
CA ALA A 129 0.83 -3.17 28.66
C ALA A 129 -0.49 -3.80 28.18
N LEU A 130 -0.74 -3.80 26.87
CA LEU A 130 -1.94 -4.43 26.29
C LEU A 130 -1.84 -5.94 26.26
N PHE A 131 -0.63 -6.48 26.09
CA PHE A 131 -0.43 -7.91 25.98
C PHE A 131 -0.57 -8.65 27.32
N THR A 132 -0.28 -7.97 28.42
CA THR A 132 -0.28 -8.54 29.77
C THR A 132 -1.62 -8.38 30.53
N ASP A 133 -2.47 -7.43 30.17
CA ASP A 133 -3.53 -6.97 31.08
C ASP A 133 -4.91 -7.65 30.91
N ASP A 134 -5.35 -8.03 29.70
CA ASP A 134 -6.70 -8.59 29.51
C ASP A 134 -6.87 -9.30 28.16
N ILE A 135 -7.07 -10.60 28.20
CA ILE A 135 -7.37 -11.43 27.02
C ILE A 135 -8.64 -10.91 26.29
N GLY A 136 -9.64 -10.44 27.04
CA GLY A 136 -10.86 -9.89 26.46
C GLY A 136 -10.63 -8.59 25.69
N ARG A 137 -9.69 -7.77 26.14
CA ARG A 137 -9.29 -6.54 25.44
C ARG A 137 -8.52 -6.83 24.16
N LEU A 138 -7.60 -7.79 24.19
CA LEU A 138 -6.89 -8.26 22.99
C LEU A 138 -7.86 -8.81 21.95
N LYS A 139 -8.85 -9.62 22.38
CA LYS A 139 -9.85 -10.16 21.45
C LYS A 139 -10.67 -9.05 20.78
N ARG A 140 -11.14 -8.07 21.54
CA ARG A 140 -11.86 -6.91 20.98
C ARG A 140 -11.01 -6.13 19.99
N LEU A 141 -9.72 -5.90 20.30
CA LEU A 141 -8.78 -5.21 19.43
C LEU A 141 -8.58 -5.97 18.10
N GLN A 142 -8.44 -7.28 18.19
CA GLN A 142 -8.34 -8.16 17.02
C GLN A 142 -9.61 -8.07 16.15
N ASP A 143 -10.78 -8.19 16.76
CA ASP A 143 -12.07 -8.15 16.05
C ASP A 143 -12.29 -6.78 15.34
N VAL A 144 -11.91 -5.68 15.99
CA VAL A 144 -11.94 -4.34 15.39
C VAL A 144 -10.98 -4.24 14.21
N ALA A 145 -9.73 -4.69 14.36
CA ALA A 145 -8.76 -4.65 13.28
C ALA A 145 -9.20 -5.51 12.08
N GLU A 146 -9.73 -6.70 12.30
CA GLU A 146 -10.26 -7.59 11.25
C GLU A 146 -11.47 -6.96 10.54
N TYR A 147 -12.35 -6.30 11.29
CA TYR A 147 -13.49 -5.58 10.72
C TYR A 147 -13.04 -4.44 9.82
N GLU A 148 -12.18 -3.55 10.30
CA GLU A 148 -11.66 -2.41 9.54
C GLU A 148 -10.86 -2.85 8.30
N MET A 149 -10.09 -3.95 8.42
CA MET A 149 -9.41 -4.55 7.27
C MET A 149 -10.40 -5.02 6.21
N ARG A 150 -11.47 -5.71 6.59
CA ARG A 150 -12.48 -6.19 5.66
C ARG A 150 -13.19 -5.04 4.94
N GLU A 151 -13.57 -3.99 5.67
CA GLU A 151 -14.23 -2.81 5.10
C GLU A 151 -13.31 -2.07 4.11
N THR A 152 -12.01 -2.00 4.41
CA THR A 152 -11.04 -1.26 3.58
C THR A 152 -10.55 -2.07 2.38
N LEU A 153 -10.24 -3.35 2.57
CA LEU A 153 -9.65 -4.19 1.54
C LEU A 153 -10.68 -4.92 0.67
N GLY A 154 -11.93 -5.03 1.15
CA GLY A 154 -12.98 -5.82 0.49
C GLY A 154 -12.77 -7.34 0.59
N ILE A 155 -11.78 -7.80 1.36
CA ILE A 155 -11.47 -9.21 1.60
C ILE A 155 -11.27 -9.49 3.09
N GLN A 156 -11.49 -10.74 3.48
CA GLN A 156 -11.25 -11.16 4.85
C GLN A 156 -9.75 -11.40 5.07
N ALA A 157 -9.20 -10.74 6.09
CA ALA A 157 -7.85 -10.96 6.60
C ALA A 157 -7.91 -11.41 8.04
N ARG A 158 -7.05 -12.33 8.45
CA ARG A 158 -6.87 -12.69 9.86
C ARG A 158 -5.83 -11.77 10.48
N VAL A 159 -6.16 -11.14 11.59
CA VAL A 159 -5.22 -10.32 12.35
C VAL A 159 -4.70 -11.13 13.54
N LYS A 160 -3.39 -11.19 13.69
CA LYS A 160 -2.72 -11.84 14.82
C LYS A 160 -1.93 -10.80 15.61
N LEU A 161 -2.39 -10.56 16.83
CA LEU A 161 -1.68 -9.70 17.76
C LEU A 161 -0.47 -10.44 18.33
N VAL A 162 0.70 -9.83 18.25
CA VAL A 162 1.96 -10.41 18.72
C VAL A 162 2.66 -9.49 19.72
N GLU A 163 3.53 -10.11 20.53
CA GLU A 163 4.34 -9.39 21.52
C GLU A 163 5.26 -8.36 20.86
N PRO A 164 5.66 -7.30 21.59
CA PRO A 164 6.67 -6.37 21.12
C PRO A 164 7.98 -7.06 20.73
N ASN A 165 8.63 -6.58 19.67
CA ASN A 165 9.88 -7.11 19.11
C ASN A 165 9.78 -8.55 18.56
N ARG A 166 8.58 -9.06 18.31
CA ARG A 166 8.39 -10.37 17.67
C ARG A 166 8.62 -10.32 16.16
N ILE A 167 8.37 -9.17 15.54
CA ILE A 167 8.58 -8.95 14.12
C ILE A 167 10.02 -8.46 13.92
N GLU A 168 10.76 -9.14 13.04
CA GLU A 168 12.16 -8.83 12.77
C GLU A 168 12.34 -7.39 12.27
N ARG A 169 13.29 -6.67 12.87
CA ARG A 169 13.65 -5.31 12.46
C ARG A 169 14.69 -5.38 11.36
N SER A 170 14.31 -5.06 10.12
CA SER A 170 15.29 -4.97 9.04
C SER A 170 16.09 -3.67 9.12
N GLN A 171 17.40 -3.76 8.95
CA GLN A 171 18.25 -2.59 8.71
C GLN A 171 18.08 -2.18 7.24
N GLY A 172 17.16 -1.25 6.96
CA GLY A 172 16.83 -0.78 5.61
C GLY A 172 15.34 -0.84 5.30
N LYS A 173 14.96 -1.11 4.03
CA LYS A 173 13.54 -1.33 3.67
C LYS A 173 13.02 -2.60 4.35
N ALA A 174 12.06 -2.44 5.26
CA ALA A 174 11.42 -3.56 5.91
C ALA A 174 10.72 -4.45 4.88
N LYS A 175 11.08 -5.72 4.80
CA LYS A 175 10.33 -6.71 4.03
C LYS A 175 9.04 -7.02 4.81
N ARG A 176 7.98 -6.29 4.48
CA ARG A 176 6.70 -6.37 5.19
C ARG A 176 5.77 -7.46 4.66
N VAL A 177 6.15 -8.15 3.58
CA VAL A 177 5.36 -9.19 2.93
C VAL A 177 6.15 -10.48 2.84
N ILE A 178 5.54 -11.57 3.27
CA ILE A 178 5.99 -12.94 3.06
C ILE A 178 4.91 -13.64 2.23
N ASP A 179 5.21 -13.91 0.97
CA ASP A 179 4.38 -14.74 0.12
C ASP A 179 4.88 -16.18 0.19
N ARG A 180 4.04 -17.09 0.68
CA ARG A 180 4.35 -18.51 0.84
C ARG A 180 3.70 -19.40 -0.21
N ARG A 181 2.93 -18.82 -1.13
CA ARG A 181 2.19 -19.57 -2.15
C ARG A 181 3.07 -20.38 -3.09
N ASP A 182 4.28 -19.91 -3.35
CA ASP A 182 5.23 -20.57 -4.26
C ASP A 182 5.95 -21.77 -3.60
N VAL A 183 5.88 -21.93 -2.29
CA VAL A 183 6.52 -23.04 -1.58
C VAL A 183 5.81 -24.38 -1.83
N TYR A 184 4.56 -24.34 -2.31
CA TYR A 184 3.73 -25.52 -2.55
C TYR A 184 3.43 -25.80 -4.03
N GLY A 185 4.05 -25.04 -4.94
CA GLY A 185 3.84 -25.10 -6.39
C GLY A 185 4.98 -25.76 -7.16
N SER A 186 4.97 -27.06 -7.27
CA SER A 186 5.47 -27.84 -8.39
C SER A 186 4.97 -29.28 -8.28
#